data_75375c43b409dc89363838414a24c508
#
_entry.id   75375c43b409dc89363838414a24c508
#
_cell.length_a   1.000
_cell.length_b   1.000
_cell.length_c   1.000
_cell.angle_alpha   90.00
_cell.angle_beta   90.00
_cell.angle_gamma   90.00
#
_symmetry.space_group_name_H-M   'P 1'
#
loop_
_entity.id
_entity.type
_entity.pdbx_description
1 polymer ?
#
loop_
_entity_poly.entity_id
_entity_poly.type
_entity_poly.pdbx_seq_one_letter_code
_entity_poly.pdbx_strand_id
1 'polypeptide(L)'
;MTTRAPIHLGSGEPVLLLHPFLMSQTVWEAVAQQLADTGRYEVFAPTMAGHNGGPPAGTWLLSSSVLADHVERQLDELGWDTAHIVGNSLGGWVAYELERRGRARSVTGVAAAGGWTRWSPVKFEVIGKFIAGMPILLLTRLLGQRTLRLPLSRRLATLPLSGSPDGVSERQLSAIVDDAAHCPAYFQLLIKSLLLPGLLELAHTAVPAHVVLCEKDRVVPPRRFSRHFTEFLPEGAKVTTLDGVGHVPMFEAPGRVTEAIVEFLDQCTQPSRRAVNPPAS
;
A
#
# COMPACT_ATOMS: atom_id res chain seq x y z
N MET A 1 -0.64 -23.64 -2.92
CA MET A 1 0.16 -22.52 -2.39
C MET A 1 0.07 -22.58 -0.88
N THR A 2 1.20 -22.55 -0.20
CA THR A 2 1.25 -22.46 1.27
C THR A 2 1.02 -21.01 1.68
N THR A 3 0.06 -20.77 2.57
CA THR A 3 -0.14 -19.45 3.18
C THR A 3 1.02 -19.14 4.11
N ARG A 4 1.54 -17.91 4.06
CA ARG A 4 2.51 -17.40 5.05
C ARG A 4 1.75 -16.90 6.27
N ALA A 5 2.31 -17.12 7.46
CA ALA A 5 1.81 -16.45 8.65
C ALA A 5 1.97 -14.94 8.47
N PRO A 6 0.95 -14.13 8.82
CA PRO A 6 1.05 -12.67 8.75
C PRO A 6 2.13 -12.17 9.73
N ILE A 7 2.67 -10.98 9.46
CA ILE A 7 3.45 -10.27 10.46
C ILE A 7 2.48 -9.78 11.52
N HIS A 8 2.71 -10.17 12.79
CA HIS A 8 1.91 -9.71 13.93
C HIS A 8 2.87 -9.45 15.08
N LEU A 9 3.06 -8.18 15.43
CA LEU A 9 4.11 -7.72 16.34
C LEU A 9 3.58 -6.65 17.30
N GLY A 10 4.18 -6.60 18.49
CA GLY A 10 3.91 -5.56 19.48
C GLY A 10 2.59 -5.75 20.22
N SER A 11 2.17 -4.70 20.89
CA SER A 11 0.88 -4.61 21.60
C SER A 11 0.51 -3.14 21.74
N GLY A 12 -0.79 -2.83 21.87
CA GLY A 12 -1.26 -1.46 22.02
C GLY A 12 -2.31 -1.07 20.97
N GLU A 13 -2.17 0.09 20.34
CA GLU A 13 -3.14 0.53 19.34
C GLU A 13 -3.00 -0.26 18.03
N PRO A 14 -4.12 -0.77 17.47
CA PRO A 14 -4.11 -1.59 16.28
C PRO A 14 -3.67 -0.80 15.04
N VAL A 15 -2.64 -1.29 14.35
CA VAL A 15 -2.14 -0.76 13.07
C VAL A 15 -2.10 -1.86 12.02
N LEU A 16 -2.87 -1.68 10.96
CA LEU A 16 -2.92 -2.57 9.80
C LEU A 16 -2.03 -2.03 8.68
N LEU A 17 -1.13 -2.88 8.15
CA LEU A 17 -0.25 -2.54 7.03
C LEU A 17 -0.58 -3.37 5.78
N LEU A 18 -0.93 -2.71 4.67
CA LEU A 18 -1.34 -3.36 3.43
C LEU A 18 -0.31 -3.15 2.32
N HIS A 19 0.17 -4.25 1.75
CA HIS A 19 1.24 -4.27 0.75
C HIS A 19 0.80 -3.84 -0.66
N PRO A 20 1.73 -3.43 -1.55
CA PRO A 20 1.43 -3.10 -2.94
C PRO A 20 1.16 -4.34 -3.79
N PHE A 21 0.68 -4.12 -5.00
CA PHE A 21 0.45 -5.17 -5.99
C PHE A 21 1.72 -5.95 -6.33
N LEU A 22 1.59 -7.24 -6.61
CA LEU A 22 2.68 -8.21 -6.92
C LEU A 22 3.64 -8.52 -5.77
N MET A 23 3.40 -8.04 -4.58
CA MET A 23 4.25 -8.24 -3.41
C MET A 23 3.48 -8.92 -2.28
N SER A 24 4.11 -9.06 -1.13
CA SER A 24 3.54 -9.64 0.08
C SER A 24 3.83 -8.74 1.30
N GLN A 25 3.42 -9.20 2.46
CA GLN A 25 3.70 -8.55 3.74
C GLN A 25 5.19 -8.24 3.98
N THR A 26 6.10 -8.94 3.29
CA THR A 26 7.55 -8.78 3.48
C THR A 26 8.05 -7.36 3.21
N VAL A 27 7.32 -6.56 2.42
CA VAL A 27 7.67 -5.16 2.18
C VAL A 27 7.59 -4.31 3.45
N TRP A 28 6.79 -4.76 4.43
CA TRP A 28 6.56 -4.05 5.68
C TRP A 28 7.44 -4.51 6.85
N GLU A 29 8.28 -5.55 6.68
CA GLU A 29 9.08 -6.14 7.78
C GLU A 29 9.79 -5.08 8.64
N ALA A 30 10.55 -4.18 8.01
CA ALA A 30 11.32 -3.17 8.73
C ALA A 30 10.42 -2.12 9.41
N VAL A 31 9.38 -1.65 8.74
CA VAL A 31 8.43 -0.66 9.27
C VAL A 31 7.60 -1.26 10.40
N ALA A 32 7.11 -2.49 10.24
CA ALA A 32 6.36 -3.20 11.26
C ALA A 32 7.17 -3.39 12.55
N GLN A 33 8.45 -3.78 12.42
CA GLN A 33 9.35 -3.91 13.56
C GLN A 33 9.57 -2.56 14.25
N GLN A 34 9.86 -1.51 13.49
CA GLN A 34 10.07 -0.17 14.05
C GLN A 34 8.83 0.40 14.75
N LEU A 35 7.63 0.15 14.21
CA LEU A 35 6.38 0.54 14.88
C LEU A 35 6.18 -0.24 16.18
N ALA A 36 6.38 -1.56 16.18
CA ALA A 36 6.27 -2.41 17.35
C ALA A 36 7.29 -2.01 18.43
N ASP A 37 8.52 -1.67 18.05
CA ASP A 37 9.60 -1.25 18.96
C ASP A 37 9.28 0.05 19.72
N THR A 38 8.30 0.85 19.24
CA THR A 38 7.81 2.00 20.01
C THR A 38 7.08 1.60 21.29
N GLY A 39 6.64 0.34 21.43
CA GLY A 39 5.84 -0.16 22.55
C GLY A 39 4.40 0.39 22.59
N ARG A 40 3.94 1.08 21.54
CA ARG A 40 2.61 1.74 21.48
C ARG A 40 1.61 1.04 20.57
N TYR A 41 2.10 0.28 19.61
CA TYR A 41 1.27 -0.26 18.54
C TYR A 41 1.29 -1.79 18.50
N GLU A 42 0.13 -2.36 18.23
CA GLU A 42 -0.03 -3.73 17.80
C GLU A 42 -0.15 -3.73 16.27
N VAL A 43 0.86 -4.27 15.60
CA VAL A 43 1.02 -4.18 14.15
C VAL A 43 0.66 -5.49 13.49
N PHE A 44 -0.27 -5.44 12.54
CA PHE A 44 -0.67 -6.57 11.73
C PHE A 44 -0.45 -6.27 10.25
N ALA A 45 0.33 -7.11 9.57
CA ALA A 45 0.56 -7.00 8.13
C ALA A 45 0.32 -8.36 7.46
N PRO A 46 -0.88 -8.58 6.89
CA PRO A 46 -1.18 -9.81 6.16
C PRO A 46 -0.69 -9.75 4.72
N THR A 47 -0.52 -10.90 4.10
CA THR A 47 -0.50 -10.98 2.64
C THR A 47 -1.93 -11.07 2.12
N MET A 48 -2.31 -10.11 1.27
CA MET A 48 -3.67 -10.02 0.71
C MET A 48 -4.00 -11.21 -0.19
N ALA A 49 -5.28 -11.52 -0.27
CA ALA A 49 -5.79 -12.64 -1.06
C ALA A 49 -5.31 -12.60 -2.53
N GLY A 50 -5.00 -13.75 -3.08
CA GLY A 50 -4.52 -13.91 -4.46
C GLY A 50 -3.06 -13.50 -4.70
N HIS A 51 -2.34 -13.04 -3.66
CA HIS A 51 -0.90 -12.78 -3.70
C HIS A 51 -0.11 -13.96 -3.14
N ASN A 52 1.18 -14.03 -3.45
CA ASN A 52 2.05 -15.15 -3.03
C ASN A 52 2.19 -15.22 -1.51
N GLY A 53 1.74 -16.31 -0.92
CA GLY A 53 1.67 -16.49 0.54
C GLY A 53 0.40 -15.96 1.20
N GLY A 54 -0.51 -15.36 0.44
CA GLY A 54 -1.84 -14.99 0.91
C GLY A 54 -2.88 -16.10 0.70
N PRO A 55 -4.09 -15.92 1.25
CA PRO A 55 -5.20 -16.85 1.02
C PRO A 55 -5.64 -16.83 -0.45
N PRO A 56 -6.30 -17.91 -0.94
CA PRO A 56 -6.91 -17.89 -2.26
C PRO A 56 -7.93 -16.75 -2.38
N ALA A 57 -8.00 -16.14 -3.55
CA ALA A 57 -8.95 -15.05 -3.80
C ALA A 57 -10.44 -15.49 -3.74
N GLY A 58 -10.71 -16.80 -3.90
CA GLY A 58 -12.07 -17.33 -3.90
C GLY A 58 -12.92 -16.91 -5.10
N THR A 59 -12.39 -16.05 -5.94
CA THR A 59 -13.02 -15.56 -7.18
C THR A 59 -11.97 -15.36 -8.25
N TRP A 60 -12.39 -15.40 -9.49
CA TRP A 60 -11.52 -15.11 -10.63
C TRP A 60 -11.56 -13.61 -11.06
N LEU A 61 -12.46 -12.82 -10.47
CA LEU A 61 -12.52 -11.36 -10.62
C LEU A 61 -12.15 -10.68 -9.31
N LEU A 62 -10.86 -10.47 -9.09
CA LEU A 62 -10.35 -9.82 -7.90
C LEU A 62 -10.53 -8.28 -7.99
N SER A 63 -11.10 -7.70 -6.96
CA SER A 63 -11.31 -6.25 -6.83
C SER A 63 -10.83 -5.75 -5.46
N SER A 64 -10.71 -4.43 -5.30
CA SER A 64 -10.43 -3.83 -3.99
C SER A 64 -11.45 -4.25 -2.93
N SER A 65 -12.72 -4.37 -3.31
CA SER A 65 -13.79 -4.85 -2.42
C SER A 65 -13.56 -6.29 -1.96
N VAL A 66 -13.21 -7.21 -2.88
CA VAL A 66 -12.90 -8.61 -2.52
C VAL A 66 -11.66 -8.69 -1.63
N LEU A 67 -10.64 -7.87 -1.90
CA LEU A 67 -9.47 -7.80 -1.02
C LEU A 67 -9.85 -7.29 0.36
N ALA A 68 -10.68 -6.25 0.45
CA ALA A 68 -11.20 -5.74 1.71
C ALA A 68 -12.00 -6.79 2.49
N ASP A 69 -12.87 -7.58 1.83
CA ASP A 69 -13.63 -8.67 2.47
C ASP A 69 -12.71 -9.69 3.16
N HIS A 70 -11.55 -9.99 2.54
CA HIS A 70 -10.57 -10.90 3.13
C HIS A 70 -9.83 -10.27 4.32
N VAL A 71 -9.51 -8.98 4.23
CA VAL A 71 -8.85 -8.26 5.33
C VAL A 71 -9.79 -8.09 6.51
N GLU A 72 -11.06 -7.72 6.27
CA GLU A 72 -12.07 -7.59 7.33
C GLU A 72 -12.22 -8.86 8.16
N ARG A 73 -12.28 -10.04 7.51
CA ARG A 73 -12.34 -11.30 8.25
C ARG A 73 -11.14 -11.51 9.16
N GLN A 74 -9.93 -11.10 8.71
CA GLN A 74 -8.73 -11.19 9.54
C GLN A 74 -8.76 -10.21 10.71
N LEU A 75 -9.32 -9.00 10.52
CA LEU A 75 -9.54 -8.05 11.62
C LEU A 75 -10.55 -8.60 12.63
N ASP A 76 -11.62 -9.23 12.16
CA ASP A 76 -12.63 -9.87 13.02
C ASP A 76 -12.02 -11.04 13.83
N GLU A 77 -11.16 -11.86 13.22
CA GLU A 77 -10.41 -12.94 13.88
C GLU A 77 -9.47 -12.41 14.97
N LEU A 78 -8.93 -11.19 14.82
CA LEU A 78 -8.12 -10.50 15.81
C LEU A 78 -8.95 -9.78 16.90
N GLY A 79 -10.25 -9.68 16.71
CA GLY A 79 -11.12 -8.86 17.56
C GLY A 79 -10.95 -7.36 17.36
N TRP A 80 -10.46 -6.93 16.19
CA TRP A 80 -10.27 -5.54 15.87
C TRP A 80 -11.47 -4.96 15.13
N ASP A 81 -12.33 -4.24 15.81
CA ASP A 81 -13.44 -3.52 15.17
C ASP A 81 -12.92 -2.44 14.23
N THR A 82 -11.88 -1.72 14.65
CA THR A 82 -11.23 -0.66 13.87
C THR A 82 -9.72 -0.65 14.11
N ALA A 83 -8.96 -0.16 13.11
CA ALA A 83 -7.52 0.00 13.20
C ALA A 83 -7.06 1.30 12.51
N HIS A 84 -5.85 1.76 12.81
CA HIS A 84 -5.15 2.68 11.93
C HIS A 84 -4.68 1.92 10.69
N ILE A 85 -5.11 2.33 9.50
CA ILE A 85 -4.84 1.57 8.27
C ILE A 85 -3.83 2.31 7.41
N VAL A 86 -2.71 1.65 7.13
CA VAL A 86 -1.64 2.15 6.26
C VAL A 86 -1.52 1.25 5.05
N GLY A 87 -1.60 1.81 3.86
CA GLY A 87 -1.50 1.01 2.64
C GLY A 87 -0.59 1.64 1.58
N ASN A 88 0.26 0.82 0.97
CA ASN A 88 1.07 1.24 -0.17
C ASN A 88 0.41 0.82 -1.50
N SER A 89 0.32 1.74 -2.45
CA SER A 89 -0.17 1.47 -3.81
C SER A 89 -1.57 0.81 -3.82
N LEU A 90 -1.70 -0.45 -4.25
CA LEU A 90 -2.93 -1.24 -4.16
C LEU A 90 -3.43 -1.35 -2.71
N GLY A 91 -2.51 -1.53 -1.75
CA GLY A 91 -2.85 -1.54 -0.33
C GLY A 91 -3.47 -0.23 0.14
N GLY A 92 -3.04 0.91 -0.42
CA GLY A 92 -3.67 2.21 -0.19
C GLY A 92 -5.10 2.25 -0.71
N TRP A 93 -5.36 1.68 -1.89
CA TRP A 93 -6.72 1.56 -2.40
C TRP A 93 -7.62 0.72 -1.49
N VAL A 94 -7.10 -0.42 -1.02
CA VAL A 94 -7.84 -1.28 -0.08
C VAL A 94 -8.04 -0.60 1.27
N ALA A 95 -7.08 0.22 1.73
CA ALA A 95 -7.19 1.00 2.96
C ALA A 95 -8.38 1.98 2.92
N TYR A 96 -8.57 2.71 1.81
CA TYR A 96 -9.74 3.57 1.63
C TYR A 96 -11.04 2.79 1.46
N GLU A 97 -11.01 1.59 0.89
CA GLU A 97 -12.18 0.70 0.84
C GLU A 97 -12.61 0.28 2.26
N LEU A 98 -11.66 -0.08 3.11
CA LEU A 98 -11.91 -0.42 4.51
C LEU A 98 -12.39 0.79 5.33
N GLU A 99 -11.88 1.99 5.02
CA GLU A 99 -12.34 3.23 5.63
C GLU A 99 -13.84 3.45 5.36
N ARG A 100 -14.28 3.32 4.10
CA ARG A 100 -15.70 3.44 3.74
C ARG A 100 -16.61 2.41 4.40
N ARG A 101 -16.03 1.29 4.85
CA ARG A 101 -16.74 0.25 5.62
C ARG A 101 -16.72 0.49 7.11
N GLY A 102 -16.14 1.60 7.58
CA GLY A 102 -16.06 1.97 8.98
C GLY A 102 -14.99 1.20 9.78
N ARG A 103 -14.03 0.55 9.08
CA ARG A 103 -12.98 -0.24 9.73
C ARG A 103 -11.73 0.58 10.09
N ALA A 104 -11.68 1.86 9.73
CA ALA A 104 -10.53 2.71 9.96
C ALA A 104 -10.74 3.71 11.10
N ARG A 105 -9.73 3.85 11.99
CA ARG A 105 -9.57 4.98 12.92
C ARG A 105 -8.89 6.16 12.23
N SER A 106 -7.97 5.87 11.34
CA SER A 106 -7.33 6.79 10.41
C SER A 106 -6.84 6.04 9.18
N VAL A 107 -6.60 6.73 8.08
CA VAL A 107 -6.11 6.14 6.84
C VAL A 107 -4.84 6.84 6.36
N THR A 108 -3.80 6.06 6.04
CA THR A 108 -2.57 6.55 5.42
C THR A 108 -2.35 5.86 4.08
N GLY A 109 -2.37 6.63 3.00
CA GLY A 109 -2.06 6.15 1.66
C GLY A 109 -0.61 6.49 1.27
N VAL A 110 0.26 5.49 1.21
CA VAL A 110 1.65 5.63 0.75
C VAL A 110 1.71 5.34 -0.74
N ALA A 111 2.02 6.33 -1.56
CA ALA A 111 2.01 6.20 -3.02
C ALA A 111 0.75 5.44 -3.51
N ALA A 112 -0.42 5.78 -2.95
CA ALA A 112 -1.65 5.03 -3.12
C ALA A 112 -2.13 5.02 -4.58
N ALA A 113 -2.61 3.86 -5.04
CA ALA A 113 -3.26 3.70 -6.34
C ALA A 113 -4.79 3.87 -6.22
N GLY A 114 -5.47 4.02 -7.35
CA GLY A 114 -6.94 4.04 -7.40
C GLY A 114 -7.58 5.42 -7.38
N GLY A 115 -6.81 6.48 -7.12
CA GLY A 115 -7.27 7.86 -7.13
C GLY A 115 -7.53 8.42 -8.54
N TRP A 116 -8.34 7.72 -9.37
CA TRP A 116 -8.66 8.12 -10.73
C TRP A 116 -10.10 7.79 -11.10
N THR A 117 -10.64 8.56 -12.04
CA THR A 117 -11.98 8.30 -12.60
C THR A 117 -11.94 7.16 -13.63
N ARG A 118 -13.11 6.63 -13.98
CA ARG A 118 -13.28 5.53 -14.93
C ARG A 118 -12.51 5.75 -16.25
N TRP A 119 -12.54 6.94 -16.79
CA TRP A 119 -11.98 7.30 -18.11
C TRP A 119 -10.69 8.12 -18.00
N SER A 120 -10.08 8.17 -16.83
CA SER A 120 -8.85 8.94 -16.64
C SER A 120 -7.70 8.36 -17.49
N PRO A 121 -6.99 9.19 -18.27
CA PRO A 121 -5.78 8.77 -18.98
C PRO A 121 -4.73 8.16 -18.05
N VAL A 122 -4.68 8.64 -16.82
CA VAL A 122 -3.80 8.18 -15.74
C VAL A 122 -4.02 6.70 -15.42
N LYS A 123 -5.27 6.25 -15.36
CA LYS A 123 -5.61 4.83 -15.18
C LYS A 123 -5.00 3.96 -16.28
N PHE A 124 -5.18 4.37 -17.52
CA PHE A 124 -4.68 3.61 -18.69
C PHE A 124 -3.15 3.62 -18.77
N GLU A 125 -2.49 4.69 -18.29
CA GLU A 125 -1.03 4.73 -18.17
C GLU A 125 -0.52 3.69 -17.18
N VAL A 126 -1.12 3.58 -15.97
CA VAL A 126 -0.74 2.56 -14.99
C VAL A 126 -0.95 1.15 -15.55
N ILE A 127 -2.12 0.89 -16.13
CA ILE A 127 -2.43 -0.41 -16.76
C ILE A 127 -1.41 -0.73 -17.86
N GLY A 128 -1.09 0.25 -18.71
CA GLY A 128 -0.09 0.12 -19.77
C GLY A 128 1.31 -0.26 -19.23
N LYS A 129 1.73 0.30 -18.10
CA LYS A 129 3.00 -0.07 -17.45
C LYS A 129 3.00 -1.55 -17.02
N PHE A 130 1.89 -2.04 -16.45
CA PHE A 130 1.77 -3.46 -16.08
C PHE A 130 1.74 -4.37 -17.32
N ILE A 131 1.03 -3.98 -18.38
CA ILE A 131 1.05 -4.74 -19.64
C ILE A 131 2.46 -4.78 -20.24
N ALA A 132 3.16 -3.64 -20.27
CA ALA A 132 4.53 -3.57 -20.76
C ALA A 132 5.52 -4.38 -19.92
N GLY A 133 5.26 -4.54 -18.62
CA GLY A 133 6.03 -5.39 -17.72
C GLY A 133 5.74 -6.90 -17.85
N MET A 134 4.68 -7.29 -18.55
CA MET A 134 4.24 -8.68 -18.66
C MET A 134 5.33 -9.63 -19.20
N PRO A 135 6.12 -9.31 -20.24
CA PRO A 135 7.17 -10.20 -20.71
C PRO A 135 8.22 -10.51 -19.63
N ILE A 136 8.55 -9.51 -18.80
CA ILE A 136 9.51 -9.67 -17.69
C ILE A 136 8.89 -10.58 -16.62
N LEU A 137 7.61 -10.39 -16.30
CA LEU A 137 6.90 -11.22 -15.34
C LEU A 137 6.83 -12.69 -15.82
N LEU A 138 6.54 -12.94 -17.10
CA LEU A 138 6.50 -14.27 -17.68
C LEU A 138 7.89 -14.92 -17.66
N LEU A 139 8.94 -14.17 -17.98
CA LEU A 139 10.31 -14.64 -17.85
C LEU A 139 10.67 -14.98 -16.40
N THR A 140 10.24 -14.14 -15.45
CA THR A 140 10.42 -14.37 -14.03
C THR A 140 9.71 -15.61 -13.55
N ARG A 141 8.49 -15.88 -14.03
CA ARG A 141 7.76 -17.12 -13.76
C ARG A 141 8.46 -18.37 -14.29
N LEU A 142 9.11 -18.26 -15.44
CA LEU A 142 9.82 -19.38 -16.08
C LEU A 142 11.17 -19.65 -15.41
N LEU A 143 11.95 -18.63 -15.13
CA LEU A 143 13.33 -18.73 -14.67
C LEU A 143 13.49 -18.53 -13.15
N GLY A 144 12.48 -18.02 -12.46
CA GLY A 144 12.52 -17.74 -11.02
C GLY A 144 13.71 -16.83 -10.65
N GLN A 145 14.41 -17.18 -9.59
CA GLN A 145 15.58 -16.45 -9.08
C GLN A 145 16.75 -16.35 -10.09
N ARG A 146 16.77 -17.18 -11.13
CA ARG A 146 17.83 -17.12 -12.16
C ARG A 146 17.76 -15.82 -12.97
N THR A 147 16.59 -15.17 -13.02
CA THR A 147 16.44 -13.84 -13.67
C THR A 147 17.33 -12.79 -13.01
N LEU A 148 17.63 -12.90 -11.72
CA LEU A 148 18.47 -11.99 -10.97
C LEU A 148 19.97 -12.07 -11.34
N ARG A 149 20.39 -13.13 -12.05
CA ARG A 149 21.74 -13.26 -12.57
C ARG A 149 22.02 -12.28 -13.74
N LEU A 150 20.97 -11.77 -14.37
CA LEU A 150 21.07 -10.84 -15.48
C LEU A 150 21.00 -9.39 -14.94
N PRO A 151 22.06 -8.57 -15.10
CA PRO A 151 22.07 -7.19 -14.58
C PRO A 151 20.91 -6.34 -15.09
N LEU A 152 20.52 -6.52 -16.34
CA LEU A 152 19.38 -5.82 -16.93
C LEU A 152 18.06 -6.19 -16.24
N SER A 153 17.84 -7.46 -15.95
CA SER A 153 16.63 -7.91 -15.25
C SER A 153 16.55 -7.37 -13.82
N ARG A 154 17.69 -7.35 -13.11
CA ARG A 154 17.78 -6.69 -11.78
C ARG A 154 17.36 -5.23 -11.86
N ARG A 155 17.95 -4.49 -12.78
CA ARG A 155 17.66 -3.06 -12.99
C ARG A 155 16.19 -2.83 -13.35
N LEU A 156 15.62 -3.65 -14.22
CA LEU A 156 14.20 -3.55 -14.62
C LEU A 156 13.24 -3.91 -13.47
N ALA A 157 13.63 -4.82 -12.59
CA ALA A 157 12.84 -5.15 -11.40
C ALA A 157 12.89 -4.05 -10.33
N THR A 158 14.03 -3.38 -10.14
CA THR A 158 14.20 -2.35 -9.10
C THR A 158 13.74 -0.96 -9.55
N LEU A 159 13.97 -0.60 -10.82
CA LEU A 159 13.73 0.74 -11.36
C LEU A 159 12.33 1.31 -11.10
N PRO A 160 11.23 0.53 -11.20
CA PRO A 160 9.90 1.06 -10.89
C PRO A 160 9.67 1.21 -9.38
N LEU A 161 10.37 0.47 -8.53
CA LEU A 161 10.09 0.34 -7.11
C LEU A 161 10.87 1.35 -6.25
N SER A 162 12.11 1.63 -6.64
CA SER A 162 13.08 2.41 -5.87
C SER A 162 13.52 3.68 -6.60
N GLY A 163 13.82 4.72 -5.86
CA GLY A 163 14.42 5.96 -6.38
C GLY A 163 15.88 5.79 -6.77
N SER A 164 16.57 4.80 -6.17
CA SER A 164 17.97 4.45 -6.40
C SER A 164 18.12 2.99 -6.84
N PRO A 165 19.05 2.67 -7.76
CA PRO A 165 19.34 1.29 -8.15
C PRO A 165 19.78 0.39 -6.97
N ASP A 166 20.42 0.98 -5.96
CA ASP A 166 20.95 0.29 -4.79
C ASP A 166 19.99 0.32 -3.59
N GLY A 167 18.80 0.92 -3.76
CA GLY A 167 17.80 1.08 -2.71
C GLY A 167 17.07 -0.21 -2.32
N VAL A 168 17.33 -1.32 -3.03
CA VAL A 168 16.72 -2.63 -2.76
C VAL A 168 17.81 -3.66 -2.56
N SER A 169 17.87 -4.27 -1.38
CA SER A 169 18.83 -5.31 -1.06
C SER A 169 18.59 -6.60 -1.85
N GLU A 170 19.62 -7.46 -1.97
CA GLU A 170 19.49 -8.75 -2.67
C GLU A 170 18.39 -9.65 -2.06
N ARG A 171 18.26 -9.65 -0.73
CA ARG A 171 17.20 -10.39 -0.03
C ARG A 171 15.81 -9.90 -0.43
N GLN A 172 15.62 -8.57 -0.42
CA GLN A 172 14.36 -7.94 -0.83
C GLN A 172 14.05 -8.21 -2.30
N LEU A 173 15.06 -8.08 -3.17
CA LEU A 173 14.90 -8.35 -4.60
C LEU A 173 14.53 -9.82 -4.87
N SER A 174 15.13 -10.75 -4.13
CA SER A 174 14.76 -12.17 -4.18
C SER A 174 13.30 -12.40 -3.77
N ALA A 175 12.84 -11.75 -2.70
CA ALA A 175 11.44 -11.82 -2.26
C ALA A 175 10.48 -11.22 -3.30
N ILE A 176 10.82 -10.07 -3.89
CA ILE A 176 10.03 -9.42 -4.94
C ILE A 176 9.86 -10.36 -6.15
N VAL A 177 10.96 -10.98 -6.59
CA VAL A 177 10.93 -11.92 -7.74
C VAL A 177 10.07 -13.13 -7.44
N ASP A 178 10.18 -13.71 -6.24
CA ASP A 178 9.36 -14.83 -5.82
C ASP A 178 7.88 -14.46 -5.73
N ASP A 179 7.57 -13.33 -5.09
CA ASP A 179 6.21 -12.85 -4.93
C ASP A 179 5.57 -12.55 -6.30
N ALA A 180 6.28 -11.87 -7.20
CA ALA A 180 5.78 -11.57 -8.53
C ALA A 180 5.59 -12.82 -9.39
N ALA A 181 6.53 -13.79 -9.34
CA ALA A 181 6.45 -15.03 -10.09
C ALA A 181 5.24 -15.89 -9.69
N HIS A 182 4.88 -15.85 -8.42
CA HIS A 182 3.82 -16.70 -7.86
C HIS A 182 2.55 -15.91 -7.48
N CYS A 183 2.31 -14.73 -8.08
CA CYS A 183 1.10 -13.92 -7.84
C CYS A 183 -0.04 -14.27 -8.82
N PRO A 184 -1.04 -15.06 -8.44
CA PRO A 184 -2.20 -15.35 -9.29
C PRO A 184 -3.05 -14.11 -9.57
N ALA A 185 -3.08 -13.16 -8.61
CA ALA A 185 -3.84 -11.92 -8.69
C ALA A 185 -3.48 -11.04 -9.89
N TYR A 186 -2.32 -11.24 -10.51
CA TYR A 186 -1.86 -10.39 -11.62
C TYR A 186 -2.89 -10.26 -12.73
N PHE A 187 -3.31 -11.38 -13.31
CA PHE A 187 -4.28 -11.34 -14.42
C PHE A 187 -5.67 -10.92 -13.94
N GLN A 188 -6.07 -11.37 -12.77
CA GLN A 188 -7.39 -11.06 -12.20
C GLN A 188 -7.55 -9.54 -11.97
N LEU A 189 -6.56 -8.90 -11.32
CA LEU A 189 -6.57 -7.46 -11.07
C LEU A 189 -6.39 -6.65 -12.35
N LEU A 190 -5.56 -7.10 -13.29
CA LEU A 190 -5.36 -6.40 -14.56
C LEU A 190 -6.65 -6.37 -15.38
N ILE A 191 -7.31 -7.52 -15.53
CA ILE A 191 -8.61 -7.61 -16.23
C ILE A 191 -9.64 -6.75 -15.53
N LYS A 192 -9.72 -6.83 -14.20
CA LYS A 192 -10.66 -6.03 -13.42
C LYS A 192 -10.40 -4.53 -13.58
N SER A 193 -9.14 -4.09 -13.57
CA SER A 193 -8.75 -2.70 -13.75
C SER A 193 -9.16 -2.15 -15.12
N LEU A 194 -9.14 -2.98 -16.15
CA LEU A 194 -9.62 -2.61 -17.50
C LEU A 194 -11.14 -2.43 -17.53
N LEU A 195 -11.88 -3.34 -16.89
CA LEU A 195 -13.34 -3.42 -17.00
C LEU A 195 -14.08 -2.47 -16.06
N LEU A 196 -13.51 -2.16 -14.89
CA LEU A 196 -14.21 -1.44 -13.84
C LEU A 196 -13.71 -0.01 -13.62
N PRO A 197 -14.61 0.88 -13.19
CA PRO A 197 -14.19 2.17 -12.69
C PRO A 197 -13.33 1.97 -11.42
N GLY A 198 -12.13 2.50 -11.44
CA GLY A 198 -11.32 2.62 -10.25
C GLY A 198 -11.61 3.96 -9.58
N LEU A 199 -12.81 4.17 -9.12
CA LEU A 199 -13.16 5.41 -8.44
C LEU A 199 -13.01 5.24 -6.94
N LEU A 200 -12.17 6.09 -6.36
CA LEU A 200 -12.18 6.38 -4.94
C LEU A 200 -12.96 7.67 -4.71
N GLU A 201 -14.06 7.59 -4.00
CA GLU A 201 -14.79 8.77 -3.54
C GLU A 201 -14.14 9.31 -2.27
N LEU A 202 -12.97 9.93 -2.44
CA LEU A 202 -12.16 10.45 -1.33
C LEU A 202 -12.84 11.59 -0.57
N ALA A 203 -13.77 12.30 -1.21
CA ALA A 203 -14.54 13.36 -0.58
C ALA A 203 -15.40 12.88 0.61
N HIS A 204 -15.69 11.60 0.68
CA HIS A 204 -16.48 10.99 1.76
C HIS A 204 -15.61 10.37 2.86
N THR A 205 -14.29 10.54 2.82
CA THR A 205 -13.39 10.08 3.89
C THR A 205 -13.74 10.80 5.20
N ALA A 206 -14.22 10.05 6.18
CA ALA A 206 -14.77 10.57 7.43
C ALA A 206 -13.75 10.58 8.58
N VAL A 207 -12.65 9.85 8.42
CA VAL A 207 -11.58 9.73 9.42
C VAL A 207 -10.37 10.60 9.06
N PRO A 208 -9.48 10.90 10.01
CA PRO A 208 -8.21 11.55 9.71
C PRO A 208 -7.46 10.84 8.57
N ALA A 209 -7.02 11.58 7.56
CA ALA A 209 -6.39 11.05 6.37
C ALA A 209 -4.97 11.60 6.18
N HIS A 210 -4.06 10.73 5.74
CA HIS A 210 -2.69 11.08 5.43
C HIS A 210 -2.29 10.54 4.05
N VAL A 211 -1.69 11.38 3.24
CA VAL A 211 -1.13 11.00 1.94
C VAL A 211 0.39 11.16 1.99
N VAL A 212 1.09 10.06 1.76
CA VAL A 212 2.54 10.04 1.65
C VAL A 212 2.92 9.90 0.18
N LEU A 213 3.50 10.94 -0.38
CA LEU A 213 3.98 11.01 -1.75
C LEU A 213 5.46 10.63 -1.81
N CYS A 214 5.86 9.92 -2.87
CA CYS A 214 7.23 9.51 -3.11
C CYS A 214 7.76 10.28 -4.33
N GLU A 215 8.78 11.14 -4.13
CA GLU A 215 9.23 12.08 -5.18
C GLU A 215 9.65 11.38 -6.48
N LYS A 216 10.35 10.24 -6.38
CA LYS A 216 10.84 9.47 -7.53
C LYS A 216 9.97 8.29 -7.93
N ASP A 217 8.70 8.31 -7.52
CA ASP A 217 7.75 7.28 -7.92
C ASP A 217 7.57 7.26 -9.45
N ARG A 218 7.88 6.12 -10.05
CA ARG A 218 7.75 5.88 -11.50
C ARG A 218 6.51 5.08 -11.86
N VAL A 219 5.84 4.47 -10.88
CA VAL A 219 4.59 3.73 -11.08
C VAL A 219 3.42 4.69 -11.07
N VAL A 220 3.30 5.50 -10.01
CA VAL A 220 2.28 6.54 -9.82
C VAL A 220 2.94 7.90 -9.52
N PRO A 221 3.58 8.55 -10.51
CA PRO A 221 4.32 9.78 -10.32
C PRO A 221 3.49 10.87 -9.64
N PRO A 222 3.94 11.51 -8.55
CA PRO A 222 3.15 12.43 -7.74
C PRO A 222 2.51 13.57 -8.55
N ARG A 223 3.25 14.17 -9.46
CA ARG A 223 2.78 15.31 -10.28
C ARG A 223 1.55 15.01 -11.13
N ARG A 224 1.27 13.73 -11.45
CA ARG A 224 0.16 13.32 -12.35
C ARG A 224 -0.91 12.50 -11.63
N PHE A 225 -0.53 11.73 -10.62
CA PHE A 225 -1.38 10.71 -10.01
C PHE A 225 -1.87 11.09 -8.62
N SER A 226 -1.13 11.95 -7.92
CA SER A 226 -1.50 12.38 -6.57
C SER A 226 -2.54 13.52 -6.56
N ARG A 227 -2.75 14.19 -7.68
CA ARG A 227 -3.69 15.31 -7.77
C ARG A 227 -5.07 14.94 -7.23
N HIS A 228 -5.56 13.76 -7.57
CA HIS A 228 -6.84 13.27 -7.07
C HIS A 228 -6.84 13.12 -5.55
N PHE A 229 -5.75 12.59 -4.96
CA PHE A 229 -5.61 12.47 -3.51
C PHE A 229 -5.43 13.81 -2.80
N THR A 230 -4.87 14.81 -3.45
CA THR A 230 -4.65 16.13 -2.83
C THR A 230 -5.83 17.09 -3.02
N GLU A 231 -6.61 16.94 -4.09
CA GLU A 231 -7.74 17.84 -4.39
C GLU A 231 -9.08 17.35 -3.80
N PHE A 232 -9.24 16.04 -3.61
CA PHE A 232 -10.53 15.46 -3.20
C PHE A 232 -10.54 14.88 -1.77
N LEU A 233 -9.42 14.95 -1.05
CA LEU A 233 -9.43 14.63 0.38
C LEU A 233 -10.08 15.75 1.17
N PRO A 234 -10.71 15.42 2.32
CA PRO A 234 -11.30 16.43 3.19
C PRO A 234 -10.26 17.44 3.68
N GLU A 235 -10.73 18.63 4.00
CA GLU A 235 -9.91 19.68 4.62
C GLU A 235 -9.26 19.16 5.91
N GLY A 236 -7.97 19.42 6.07
CA GLY A 236 -7.17 18.92 7.20
C GLY A 236 -6.47 17.60 6.97
N ALA A 237 -6.60 16.97 5.80
CA ALA A 237 -5.78 15.82 5.46
C ALA A 237 -4.30 16.20 5.41
N LYS A 238 -3.44 15.37 6.06
CA LYS A 238 -1.99 15.56 6.04
C LYS A 238 -1.41 15.08 4.70
N VAL A 239 -0.51 15.88 4.12
CA VAL A 239 0.27 15.47 2.94
C VAL A 239 1.76 15.56 3.26
N THR A 240 2.47 14.45 3.11
CA THR A 240 3.92 14.38 3.31
C THR A 240 4.60 13.92 2.03
N THR A 241 5.68 14.58 1.62
CA THR A 241 6.49 14.12 0.49
C THR A 241 7.80 13.54 1.01
N LEU A 242 8.11 12.32 0.60
CA LEU A 242 9.39 11.67 0.86
C LEU A 242 10.31 11.90 -0.35
N ASP A 243 11.32 12.76 -0.16
CA ASP A 243 12.26 13.11 -1.22
C ASP A 243 13.22 11.97 -1.51
N GLY A 244 13.57 11.79 -2.77
CA GLY A 244 14.58 10.84 -3.22
C GLY A 244 14.12 9.39 -3.29
N VAL A 245 12.93 9.03 -2.82
CA VAL A 245 12.43 7.65 -2.74
C VAL A 245 11.47 7.29 -3.87
N GLY A 246 11.43 6.00 -4.22
CA GLY A 246 10.56 5.45 -5.25
C GLY A 246 9.22 4.95 -4.72
N HIS A 247 8.54 4.12 -5.54
CA HIS A 247 7.16 3.67 -5.30
C HIS A 247 6.97 2.84 -4.01
N VAL A 248 8.00 2.10 -3.60
CA VAL A 248 7.98 1.24 -2.40
C VAL A 248 9.04 1.75 -1.41
N PRO A 249 8.78 2.88 -0.74
CA PRO A 249 9.77 3.56 0.09
C PRO A 249 10.22 2.73 1.31
N MET A 250 9.45 1.72 1.70
CA MET A 250 9.78 0.81 2.80
C MET A 250 11.09 0.05 2.58
N PHE A 251 11.52 -0.13 1.32
CA PHE A 251 12.79 -0.80 1.02
C PHE A 251 13.99 0.10 1.25
N GLU A 252 13.89 1.36 0.82
CA GLU A 252 15.03 2.28 0.79
C GLU A 252 15.07 3.28 1.95
N ALA A 253 13.92 3.56 2.57
CA ALA A 253 13.80 4.54 3.65
C ALA A 253 12.77 4.12 4.72
N PRO A 254 12.85 2.90 5.30
CA PRO A 254 11.85 2.41 6.26
C PRO A 254 11.71 3.34 7.47
N GLY A 255 12.81 3.92 7.98
CA GLY A 255 12.77 4.87 9.10
C GLY A 255 11.95 6.11 8.80
N ARG A 256 12.10 6.70 7.60
CA ARG A 256 11.33 7.89 7.20
C ARG A 256 9.84 7.57 7.00
N VAL A 257 9.53 6.36 6.52
CA VAL A 257 8.15 5.89 6.41
C VAL A 257 7.54 5.72 7.80
N THR A 258 8.27 5.08 8.72
CA THR A 258 7.84 4.91 10.10
C THR A 258 7.61 6.25 10.79
N GLU A 259 8.55 7.19 10.65
CA GLU A 259 8.45 8.54 11.22
C GLU A 259 7.18 9.26 10.70
N ALA A 260 6.94 9.26 9.39
CA ALA A 260 5.76 9.87 8.81
C ALA A 260 4.45 9.25 9.31
N ILE A 261 4.42 7.93 9.51
CA ILE A 261 3.26 7.23 10.09
C ILE A 261 3.09 7.65 11.55
N VAL A 262 4.12 7.53 12.38
CA VAL A 262 4.06 7.83 13.81
C VAL A 262 3.65 9.27 14.07
N GLU A 263 4.26 10.25 13.39
CA GLU A 263 3.86 11.65 13.49
C GLU A 263 2.39 11.89 13.19
N PHE A 264 1.83 11.17 12.23
CA PHE A 264 0.41 11.29 11.90
C PHE A 264 -0.46 10.62 12.95
N LEU A 265 -0.12 9.43 13.40
CA LEU A 265 -0.86 8.72 14.45
C LEU A 265 -0.88 9.52 15.77
N ASP A 266 0.23 10.18 16.12
CA ASP A 266 0.31 11.05 17.29
C ASP A 266 -0.67 12.25 17.19
N GLN A 267 -0.91 12.76 15.98
CA GLN A 267 -1.90 13.80 15.76
C GLN A 267 -3.34 13.29 15.92
N CYS A 268 -3.59 12.02 15.55
CA CYS A 268 -4.90 11.40 15.68
C CYS A 268 -5.28 11.10 17.14
N THR A 269 -4.29 10.84 18.01
CA THR A 269 -4.51 10.51 19.43
C THR A 269 -4.57 11.73 20.34
N GLN A 270 -4.07 12.89 19.87
CA GLN A 270 -4.23 14.13 20.65
C GLN A 270 -5.67 14.61 20.55
N PRO A 271 -6.37 14.87 21.70
CA PRO A 271 -7.69 15.47 21.66
C PRO A 271 -7.57 16.82 20.94
N SER A 272 -8.37 17.00 19.88
CA SER A 272 -8.43 18.26 19.13
C SER A 272 -8.54 19.43 20.14
N ARG A 273 -7.51 20.26 20.23
CA ARG A 273 -7.62 21.58 20.88
C ARG A 273 -8.57 22.41 20.03
N ARG A 274 -9.86 22.17 20.17
CA ARG A 274 -10.85 23.13 19.72
C ARG A 274 -10.51 24.44 20.41
N ALA A 275 -10.17 25.44 19.61
CA ALA A 275 -10.03 26.81 20.08
C ALA A 275 -11.31 27.15 20.87
N VAL A 276 -11.19 27.20 22.19
CA VAL A 276 -12.18 27.82 23.03
C VAL A 276 -12.03 29.31 22.72
N ASN A 277 -12.86 29.81 21.82
CA ASN A 277 -13.03 31.24 21.71
C ASN A 277 -13.54 31.73 23.08
N PRO A 278 -12.85 32.65 23.75
CA PRO A 278 -13.38 33.25 24.96
C PRO A 278 -14.68 34.00 24.60
N PRO A 279 -15.69 34.00 25.48
CA PRO A 279 -16.91 34.73 25.24
C PRO A 279 -16.56 36.22 25.07
N ALA A 280 -17.07 36.81 23.99
CA ALA A 280 -16.98 38.26 23.78
C ALA A 280 -17.65 38.96 24.95
N SER A 281 -16.85 39.78 25.65
CA SER A 281 -17.28 40.70 26.71
C SER A 281 -17.97 41.92 26.12
#